data_43e27105a3efa3d9f2a166dcc9d8ab5f
#
_entry.id   43e27105a3efa3d9f2a166dcc9d8ab5f
#
_cell.length_a   1.000
_cell.length_b   1.000
_cell.length_c   1.000
_cell.angle_alpha   90.00
_cell.angle_beta   90.00
_cell.angle_gamma   90.00
#
_symmetry.space_group_name_H-M   'P 1'
#
loop_
_entity.id
_entity.type
_entity.pdbx_description
1 polymer ?
#
loop_
_entity_poly.entity_id
_entity_poly.type
_entity_poly.pdbx_seq_one_letter_code
_entity_poly.pdbx_strand_id
1 'polypeptide(L)'
;MATLEEKILPFKIKLEAGDKRAQGMYILLKPSEEKYTSKGVTSTPNRNYKIEIAVEAIYKNKRCRGKKVFNITKGTSIIRAIESMISKRNEIITILKEKGTLKTESIKLPKIDPKDRSFENVYQAWINVKRIDKRANTIRVYEVCYKNYLSNTFNKMLIDDITETHIQNLINEAIEKKKKPTTIKTIKLVMQPILELNDVMLNWKKIVFPKHTSERKFKGSDEDAIKISKALLTYEHPIMRGIFAFLLTGRRINEVLQLKHEHINYKNNTFTIVAENSKNKKEHTFKLLPILLNAIKEQKTTTGRIFPMGRDNAIYHFKKCLRSIDIHNMVMHDLRSMVGVVSLRNGADIFSVSKMLSHTNLSTTQRSYLTDGSELALGAQTTIEMLINSNNENIIDVEIEDNKFLAIKKLYPNATDEQIKKAISALEEKLVE
;
A
#
# COMPACT_ATOMS: atom_id res chain seq x y z
N MET A 1 -11.41 -46.51 -17.84
CA MET A 1 -12.51 -45.75 -18.39
C MET A 1 -12.47 -44.37 -17.70
N ALA A 2 -11.92 -43.37 -18.36
CA ALA A 2 -11.89 -42.03 -17.83
C ALA A 2 -13.17 -41.34 -18.28
N THR A 3 -14.01 -40.98 -17.34
CA THR A 3 -15.22 -40.20 -17.57
C THR A 3 -14.82 -38.77 -18.04
N LEU A 4 -15.16 -38.49 -19.29
CA LEU A 4 -15.18 -37.14 -19.84
C LEU A 4 -16.17 -36.31 -19.00
N GLU A 5 -15.65 -35.49 -18.05
CA GLU A 5 -16.42 -34.37 -17.50
C GLU A 5 -16.67 -33.40 -18.67
N GLU A 6 -17.87 -33.43 -19.24
CA GLU A 6 -18.35 -32.38 -20.12
C GLU A 6 -18.15 -31.04 -19.44
N LYS A 7 -17.32 -30.18 -20.00
CA LYS A 7 -17.18 -28.76 -19.60
C LYS A 7 -18.49 -28.04 -19.86
N ILE A 8 -19.43 -28.14 -18.93
CA ILE A 8 -20.69 -27.40 -18.97
C ILE A 8 -20.34 -25.90 -18.90
N LEU A 9 -20.47 -25.21 -20.03
CA LEU A 9 -20.21 -23.78 -20.12
C LEU A 9 -21.25 -23.02 -19.27
N PRO A 10 -20.83 -22.04 -18.46
CA PRO A 10 -21.77 -21.20 -17.72
C PRO A 10 -22.61 -20.40 -18.70
N PHE A 11 -23.92 -20.33 -18.48
CA PHE A 11 -24.78 -19.48 -19.29
C PHE A 11 -24.76 -18.03 -18.75
N LYS A 12 -25.04 -17.08 -19.68
CA LYS A 12 -24.96 -15.64 -19.41
C LYS A 12 -26.34 -15.02 -19.36
N ILE A 13 -26.58 -14.25 -18.32
CA ILE A 13 -27.78 -13.41 -18.23
C ILE A 13 -27.39 -11.95 -18.22
N LYS A 14 -28.07 -11.17 -19.08
CA LYS A 14 -27.89 -9.73 -19.18
C LYS A 14 -28.48 -9.03 -17.96
N LEU A 15 -27.66 -8.30 -17.21
CA LEU A 15 -28.10 -7.58 -16.01
C LEU A 15 -28.90 -6.30 -16.31
N GLU A 16 -28.77 -5.75 -17.53
CA GLU A 16 -29.45 -4.56 -17.98
C GLU A 16 -31.00 -4.68 -17.92
N ALA A 17 -31.54 -5.91 -18.03
CA ALA A 17 -32.99 -6.14 -17.91
C ALA A 17 -33.55 -5.75 -16.51
N GLY A 18 -32.74 -5.84 -15.47
CA GLY A 18 -33.10 -5.45 -14.10
C GLY A 18 -32.57 -4.08 -13.67
N ASP A 19 -31.52 -3.58 -14.29
CA ASP A 19 -30.92 -2.28 -13.97
C ASP A 19 -30.25 -1.67 -15.19
N LYS A 20 -30.80 -0.59 -15.72
CA LYS A 20 -30.24 0.12 -16.92
C LYS A 20 -28.78 0.55 -16.76
N ARG A 21 -28.32 0.77 -15.50
CA ARG A 21 -26.91 1.10 -15.20
C ARG A 21 -25.97 -0.05 -15.52
N ALA A 22 -26.49 -1.27 -15.59
CA ALA A 22 -25.74 -2.49 -15.88
C ALA A 22 -25.55 -2.76 -17.38
N GLN A 23 -25.66 -1.74 -18.24
CA GLN A 23 -25.44 -1.89 -19.67
C GLN A 23 -24.08 -2.56 -19.98
N GLY A 24 -24.11 -3.64 -20.76
CA GLY A 24 -22.93 -4.43 -21.12
C GLY A 24 -22.41 -5.33 -20.00
N MET A 25 -23.16 -5.53 -18.91
CA MET A 25 -22.81 -6.44 -17.83
C MET A 25 -23.66 -7.72 -17.87
N TYR A 26 -23.01 -8.85 -17.62
CA TYR A 26 -23.62 -10.16 -17.66
C TYR A 26 -23.21 -10.93 -16.39
N ILE A 27 -24.18 -11.57 -15.74
CA ILE A 27 -23.85 -12.55 -14.69
C ILE A 27 -23.61 -13.93 -15.32
N LEU A 28 -22.61 -14.65 -14.82
CA LEU A 28 -22.30 -16.00 -15.25
C LEU A 28 -22.85 -16.98 -14.21
N LEU A 29 -23.89 -17.72 -14.59
CA LEU A 29 -24.59 -18.68 -13.74
C LEU A 29 -24.26 -20.12 -14.13
N LYS A 30 -24.38 -21.05 -13.16
CA LYS A 30 -24.35 -22.50 -13.44
C LYS A 30 -25.69 -22.96 -13.98
N PRO A 31 -25.75 -24.05 -14.77
CA PRO A 31 -27.00 -24.61 -15.26
C PRO A 31 -28.04 -24.89 -14.17
N SER A 32 -27.60 -25.35 -13.00
CA SER A 32 -28.47 -25.61 -11.83
C SER A 32 -29.11 -24.34 -11.24
N GLU A 33 -28.73 -23.15 -11.71
CA GLU A 33 -29.22 -21.85 -11.23
C GLU A 33 -30.20 -21.20 -12.23
N GLU A 34 -30.77 -21.96 -13.16
CA GLU A 34 -31.68 -21.49 -14.21
C GLU A 34 -32.93 -20.78 -13.64
N LYS A 35 -33.36 -21.13 -12.44
CA LYS A 35 -34.46 -20.47 -11.72
C LYS A 35 -34.30 -18.97 -11.49
N TYR A 36 -33.09 -18.43 -11.64
CA TYR A 36 -32.81 -17.00 -11.50
C TYR A 36 -33.05 -16.23 -12.81
N THR A 37 -33.56 -16.88 -13.88
CA THR A 37 -33.58 -16.32 -15.25
C THR A 37 -34.86 -15.62 -15.65
N SER A 38 -36.01 -15.84 -14.98
CA SER A 38 -37.32 -15.53 -15.55
C SER A 38 -37.78 -14.07 -15.50
N LYS A 39 -37.12 -13.17 -14.75
CA LYS A 39 -37.46 -11.72 -14.71
C LYS A 39 -36.25 -10.78 -14.45
N GLY A 40 -35.13 -11.05 -15.08
CA GLY A 40 -33.89 -10.41 -14.68
C GLY A 40 -33.39 -10.97 -13.35
N VAL A 41 -32.09 -10.98 -13.12
CA VAL A 41 -31.51 -11.58 -11.89
C VAL A 41 -31.86 -10.71 -10.69
N THR A 42 -32.95 -11.02 -10.01
CA THR A 42 -33.42 -10.31 -8.80
C THR A 42 -32.82 -10.88 -7.51
N SER A 43 -32.36 -12.15 -7.54
CA SER A 43 -31.79 -12.82 -6.37
C SER A 43 -30.29 -13.04 -6.48
N THR A 44 -29.58 -12.72 -5.40
CA THR A 44 -28.12 -12.88 -5.30
C THR A 44 -27.74 -14.35 -5.12
N PRO A 45 -26.81 -14.90 -5.92
CA PRO A 45 -26.34 -16.27 -5.71
C PRO A 45 -25.68 -16.45 -4.34
N ASN A 46 -26.04 -17.53 -3.61
CA ASN A 46 -25.49 -17.82 -2.28
C ASN A 46 -24.08 -18.49 -2.38
N ARG A 47 -23.23 -18.00 -3.28
CA ARG A 47 -21.85 -18.42 -3.51
C ARG A 47 -21.04 -17.26 -4.11
N ASN A 48 -19.74 -17.45 -4.29
CA ASN A 48 -18.96 -16.58 -5.17
C ASN A 48 -19.47 -16.70 -6.60
N TYR A 49 -19.71 -15.60 -7.27
CA TYR A 49 -20.19 -15.58 -8.65
C TYR A 49 -19.36 -14.63 -9.53
N LYS A 50 -19.61 -14.62 -10.81
CA LYS A 50 -18.84 -13.84 -11.76
C LYS A 50 -19.73 -12.88 -12.54
N ILE A 51 -19.22 -11.66 -12.74
CA ILE A 51 -19.81 -10.69 -13.67
C ILE A 51 -18.84 -10.48 -14.83
N GLU A 52 -19.31 -10.67 -16.06
CA GLU A 52 -18.59 -10.30 -17.27
C GLU A 52 -19.04 -8.90 -17.70
N ILE A 53 -18.09 -8.01 -17.93
CA ILE A 53 -18.31 -6.73 -18.60
C ILE A 53 -17.90 -6.91 -20.07
N ALA A 54 -18.81 -6.68 -20.99
CA ALA A 54 -18.57 -6.70 -22.43
C ALA A 54 -19.05 -5.37 -23.04
N VAL A 55 -18.11 -4.59 -23.53
CA VAL A 55 -18.35 -3.22 -24.05
C VAL A 55 -17.68 -3.00 -25.39
N GLU A 56 -18.18 -2.00 -26.10
CA GLU A 56 -17.65 -1.57 -27.39
C GLU A 56 -17.24 -0.09 -27.31
N ALA A 57 -16.25 0.28 -28.09
CA ALA A 57 -15.82 1.67 -28.28
C ALA A 57 -15.31 1.88 -29.71
N ILE A 58 -15.20 3.12 -30.14
CA ILE A 58 -14.63 3.48 -31.45
C ILE A 58 -13.17 3.94 -31.18
N TYR A 59 -12.24 3.33 -31.91
CA TYR A 59 -10.84 3.70 -31.94
C TYR A 59 -10.37 3.84 -33.39
N LYS A 60 -9.83 5.00 -33.76
CA LYS A 60 -9.37 5.30 -35.14
C LYS A 60 -10.43 4.91 -36.19
N ASN A 61 -11.68 5.29 -35.97
CA ASN A 61 -12.85 5.00 -36.83
C ASN A 61 -13.20 3.51 -36.99
N LYS A 62 -12.67 2.63 -36.14
CA LYS A 62 -13.00 1.19 -36.11
C LYS A 62 -13.71 0.84 -34.82
N ARG A 63 -14.73 -0.01 -34.90
CA ARG A 63 -15.44 -0.54 -33.73
C ARG A 63 -14.54 -1.58 -33.04
N CYS A 64 -14.19 -1.34 -31.77
CA CYS A 64 -13.40 -2.22 -30.94
C CYS A 64 -14.26 -2.80 -29.83
N ARG A 65 -14.08 -4.09 -29.52
CA ARG A 65 -14.80 -4.80 -28.46
C ARG A 65 -13.85 -5.26 -27.38
N GLY A 66 -14.28 -5.14 -26.13
CA GLY A 66 -13.53 -5.64 -24.98
C GLY A 66 -14.44 -6.36 -24.00
N LYS A 67 -13.92 -7.45 -23.43
CA LYS A 67 -14.60 -8.18 -22.36
C LYS A 67 -13.65 -8.48 -21.22
N LYS A 68 -14.15 -8.41 -19.99
CA LYS A 68 -13.40 -8.77 -18.77
C LYS A 68 -14.33 -9.38 -17.73
N VAL A 69 -13.87 -10.44 -17.07
CA VAL A 69 -14.64 -11.16 -16.04
C VAL A 69 -14.11 -10.79 -14.66
N PHE A 70 -15.02 -10.49 -13.74
CA PHE A 70 -14.72 -10.17 -12.35
C PHE A 70 -15.37 -11.16 -11.40
N ASN A 71 -14.63 -11.58 -10.38
CA ASN A 71 -15.14 -12.44 -9.32
C ASN A 71 -15.80 -11.59 -8.24
N ILE A 72 -17.02 -11.94 -7.86
CA ILE A 72 -17.80 -11.30 -6.81
C ILE A 72 -17.89 -12.27 -5.62
N THR A 73 -17.60 -11.79 -4.43
CA THR A 73 -17.63 -12.60 -3.21
C THR A 73 -19.05 -12.93 -2.77
N LYS A 74 -19.24 -14.11 -2.18
CA LYS A 74 -20.50 -14.50 -1.54
C LYS A 74 -21.00 -13.42 -0.57
N GLY A 75 -22.29 -13.18 -0.55
CA GLY A 75 -22.92 -12.14 0.30
C GLY A 75 -22.95 -10.75 -0.31
N THR A 76 -22.26 -10.48 -1.43
CA THR A 76 -22.41 -9.23 -2.16
C THR A 76 -23.67 -9.26 -3.00
N SER A 77 -24.64 -8.37 -2.76
CA SER A 77 -25.87 -8.30 -3.57
C SER A 77 -25.54 -7.90 -5.02
N ILE A 78 -26.37 -8.32 -5.97
CA ILE A 78 -26.19 -7.99 -7.38
C ILE A 78 -26.19 -6.48 -7.60
N ILE A 79 -27.03 -5.73 -6.89
CA ILE A 79 -27.09 -4.25 -7.00
C ILE A 79 -25.74 -3.63 -6.60
N ARG A 80 -25.19 -4.02 -5.45
CA ARG A 80 -23.85 -3.56 -5.00
C ARG A 80 -22.74 -3.98 -5.94
N ALA A 81 -22.84 -5.18 -6.50
CA ALA A 81 -21.88 -5.65 -7.49
C ALA A 81 -21.94 -4.79 -8.78
N ILE A 82 -23.14 -4.48 -9.30
CA ILE A 82 -23.32 -3.58 -10.44
C ILE A 82 -22.70 -2.20 -10.14
N GLU A 83 -22.99 -1.61 -9.00
CA GLU A 83 -22.44 -0.30 -8.61
C GLU A 83 -20.90 -0.32 -8.60
N SER A 84 -20.31 -1.35 -8.02
CA SER A 84 -18.85 -1.51 -8.00
C SER A 84 -18.25 -1.73 -9.41
N MET A 85 -19.02 -2.28 -10.34
CA MET A 85 -18.58 -2.57 -11.72
C MET A 85 -18.76 -1.39 -12.69
N ILE A 86 -19.54 -0.37 -12.35
CA ILE A 86 -19.72 0.83 -13.20
C ILE A 86 -18.37 1.52 -13.45
N SER A 87 -17.58 1.75 -12.39
CA SER A 87 -16.24 2.33 -12.51
C SER A 87 -15.32 1.46 -13.39
N LYS A 88 -15.37 0.13 -13.20
CA LYS A 88 -14.59 -0.81 -14.00
C LYS A 88 -15.01 -0.84 -15.47
N ARG A 89 -16.30 -0.73 -15.76
CA ARG A 89 -16.81 -0.61 -17.13
C ARG A 89 -16.27 0.65 -17.81
N ASN A 90 -16.34 1.79 -17.12
CA ASN A 90 -15.86 3.06 -17.66
C ASN A 90 -14.34 3.02 -17.91
N GLU A 91 -13.57 2.42 -17.03
CA GLU A 91 -12.13 2.17 -17.22
C GLU A 91 -11.86 1.34 -18.49
N ILE A 92 -12.63 0.27 -18.71
CA ILE A 92 -12.53 -0.58 -19.92
C ILE A 92 -12.85 0.21 -21.17
N ILE A 93 -13.91 1.02 -21.17
CA ILE A 93 -14.30 1.87 -22.31
C ILE A 93 -13.21 2.89 -22.63
N THR A 94 -12.62 3.53 -21.61
CA THR A 94 -11.52 4.48 -21.78
C THR A 94 -10.30 3.81 -22.43
N ILE A 95 -9.89 2.64 -21.94
CA ILE A 95 -8.77 1.88 -22.52
C ILE A 95 -9.06 1.51 -23.99
N LEU A 96 -10.30 1.10 -24.31
CA LEU A 96 -10.68 0.78 -25.69
C LEU A 96 -10.65 2.02 -26.60
N LYS A 97 -11.08 3.18 -26.10
CA LYS A 97 -11.03 4.44 -26.85
C LYS A 97 -9.60 4.91 -27.10
N GLU A 98 -8.69 4.67 -26.16
CA GLU A 98 -7.29 5.10 -26.24
C GLU A 98 -6.41 4.12 -27.02
N LYS A 99 -6.63 2.81 -26.87
CA LYS A 99 -5.73 1.75 -27.35
C LYS A 99 -6.36 0.79 -28.36
N GLY A 100 -7.67 0.83 -28.54
CA GLY A 100 -8.41 -0.05 -29.44
C GLY A 100 -8.50 -1.52 -28.98
N THR A 101 -7.82 -1.89 -27.89
CA THR A 101 -7.81 -3.27 -27.38
C THR A 101 -7.61 -3.30 -25.87
N LEU A 102 -8.20 -4.30 -25.22
CA LEU A 102 -7.91 -4.62 -23.80
C LEU A 102 -6.73 -5.57 -23.66
N LYS A 103 -6.29 -6.16 -24.75
CA LYS A 103 -5.04 -6.93 -24.72
C LYS A 103 -3.93 -5.93 -24.47
N THR A 104 -3.36 -5.93 -23.27
CA THR A 104 -1.99 -5.50 -23.12
C THR A 104 -1.23 -6.29 -24.18
N GLU A 105 -0.53 -5.62 -25.09
CA GLU A 105 0.42 -6.33 -25.94
C GLU A 105 1.29 -7.12 -24.97
N SER A 106 1.02 -8.41 -24.90
CA SER A 106 1.92 -9.31 -24.20
C SER A 106 3.21 -9.19 -25.00
N ILE A 107 4.20 -8.52 -24.43
CA ILE A 107 5.55 -8.49 -24.99
C ILE A 107 5.91 -9.95 -25.12
N LYS A 108 5.80 -10.48 -26.36
CA LYS A 108 6.15 -11.87 -26.62
C LYS A 108 7.62 -11.97 -26.33
N LEU A 109 7.99 -12.86 -25.43
CA LEU A 109 9.39 -13.24 -25.28
C LEU A 109 9.91 -13.66 -26.65
N PRO A 110 11.13 -13.26 -27.01
CA PRO A 110 11.76 -13.78 -28.22
C PRO A 110 11.68 -15.32 -28.15
N LYS A 111 11.25 -15.95 -29.25
CA LYS A 111 11.26 -17.42 -29.34
C LYS A 111 12.70 -17.87 -29.22
N ILE A 112 13.01 -18.51 -28.11
CA ILE A 112 14.33 -19.15 -27.90
C ILE A 112 14.32 -20.45 -28.70
N ASP A 113 15.39 -20.72 -29.45
CA ASP A 113 15.57 -21.98 -30.17
C ASP A 113 15.37 -23.14 -29.17
N PRO A 114 14.62 -24.20 -29.52
CA PRO A 114 14.45 -25.35 -28.65
C PRO A 114 15.77 -25.99 -28.18
N LYS A 115 16.84 -25.85 -28.97
CA LYS A 115 18.19 -26.32 -28.63
C LYS A 115 18.91 -25.43 -27.59
N ASP A 116 18.40 -24.22 -27.33
CA ASP A 116 19.06 -23.22 -26.51
C ASP A 116 18.24 -22.80 -25.30
N ARG A 117 17.39 -23.71 -24.80
CA ARG A 117 16.51 -23.52 -23.65
C ARG A 117 17.24 -23.68 -22.31
N SER A 118 18.54 -23.27 -22.25
CA SER A 118 19.24 -23.16 -20.97
C SER A 118 18.58 -22.09 -20.10
N PHE A 119 18.60 -22.29 -18.79
CA PHE A 119 18.02 -21.31 -17.85
C PHE A 119 18.65 -19.93 -18.00
N GLU A 120 19.95 -19.86 -18.30
CA GLU A 120 20.64 -18.59 -18.54
C GLU A 120 20.02 -17.81 -19.69
N ASN A 121 19.85 -18.43 -20.85
CA ASN A 121 19.31 -17.78 -22.03
C ASN A 121 17.84 -17.36 -21.83
N VAL A 122 17.06 -18.22 -21.19
CA VAL A 122 15.67 -17.92 -20.83
C VAL A 122 15.59 -16.75 -19.84
N TYR A 123 16.47 -16.73 -18.84
CA TYR A 123 16.55 -15.60 -17.89
C TYR A 123 16.92 -14.29 -18.60
N GLN A 124 17.92 -14.30 -19.50
CA GLN A 124 18.34 -13.10 -20.23
C GLN A 124 17.21 -12.56 -21.12
N ALA A 125 16.49 -13.43 -21.81
CA ALA A 125 15.33 -13.05 -22.59
C ALA A 125 14.24 -12.42 -21.68
N TRP A 126 13.96 -13.04 -20.55
CA TRP A 126 12.94 -12.58 -19.59
C TRP A 126 13.32 -11.22 -18.95
N ILE A 127 14.57 -11.05 -18.49
CA ILE A 127 14.99 -9.81 -17.82
C ILE A 127 15.01 -8.62 -18.80
N ASN A 128 15.37 -8.83 -20.06
CA ASN A 128 15.32 -7.80 -21.09
C ASN A 128 13.89 -7.28 -21.30
N VAL A 129 12.91 -8.18 -21.35
CA VAL A 129 11.50 -7.79 -21.40
C VAL A 129 11.07 -7.03 -20.12
N LYS A 130 11.52 -7.49 -18.95
CA LYS A 130 11.17 -6.82 -17.67
C LYS A 130 11.78 -5.42 -17.55
N ARG A 131 12.91 -5.14 -18.19
CA ARG A 131 13.50 -3.79 -18.22
C ARG A 131 12.62 -2.75 -18.90
N ILE A 132 11.68 -3.16 -19.76
CA ILE A 132 10.77 -2.24 -20.46
C ILE A 132 9.69 -1.69 -19.52
N ASP A 133 9.14 -2.53 -18.60
CA ASP A 133 7.97 -2.17 -17.79
C ASP A 133 8.27 -1.99 -16.30
N LYS A 134 9.43 -2.46 -15.80
CA LYS A 134 9.80 -2.39 -14.40
C LYS A 134 10.75 -1.24 -14.08
N ARG A 135 10.63 -0.70 -12.86
CA ARG A 135 11.57 0.31 -12.36
C ARG A 135 12.97 -0.30 -12.18
N ALA A 136 13.99 0.51 -12.41
CA ALA A 136 15.42 0.10 -12.30
C ALA A 136 15.73 -0.64 -10.98
N ASN A 137 15.17 -0.19 -9.85
CA ASN A 137 15.38 -0.87 -8.56
C ASN A 137 14.77 -2.29 -8.52
N THR A 138 13.65 -2.53 -9.20
CA THR A 138 13.04 -3.88 -9.30
C THR A 138 13.93 -4.78 -10.15
N ILE A 139 14.46 -4.26 -11.26
CA ILE A 139 15.40 -4.98 -12.12
C ILE A 139 16.65 -5.35 -11.33
N ARG A 140 17.23 -4.40 -10.59
CA ARG A 140 18.40 -4.66 -9.72
C ARG A 140 18.12 -5.79 -8.71
N VAL A 141 16.93 -5.85 -8.12
CA VAL A 141 16.55 -6.95 -7.20
C VAL A 141 16.55 -8.29 -7.93
N TYR A 142 16.02 -8.34 -9.15
CA TYR A 142 16.01 -9.56 -9.96
C TYR A 142 17.43 -10.01 -10.34
N GLU A 143 18.26 -9.08 -10.78
CA GLU A 143 19.66 -9.33 -11.15
C GLU A 143 20.49 -9.82 -9.95
N VAL A 144 20.32 -9.20 -8.79
CA VAL A 144 20.98 -9.64 -7.55
C VAL A 144 20.50 -11.03 -7.12
N CYS A 145 19.19 -11.32 -7.26
CA CYS A 145 18.65 -12.65 -6.97
C CYS A 145 19.25 -13.70 -7.94
N TYR A 146 19.25 -13.41 -9.22
CA TYR A 146 19.84 -14.29 -10.22
C TYR A 146 21.30 -14.56 -9.93
N LYS A 147 22.13 -13.52 -9.80
CA LYS A 147 23.58 -13.63 -9.58
C LYS A 147 23.91 -14.42 -8.31
N ASN A 148 23.18 -14.18 -7.21
CA ASN A 148 23.56 -14.73 -5.90
C ASN A 148 22.94 -16.09 -5.60
N TYR A 149 21.87 -16.47 -6.30
CA TYR A 149 21.12 -17.69 -5.94
C TYR A 149 20.85 -18.60 -7.14
N LEU A 150 20.59 -18.06 -8.33
CA LEU A 150 20.09 -18.88 -9.44
C LEU A 150 21.18 -19.30 -10.42
N SER A 151 22.12 -18.41 -10.74
CA SER A 151 23.10 -18.64 -11.80
C SER A 151 23.95 -19.87 -11.57
N ASN A 152 24.47 -20.06 -10.35
CA ASN A 152 25.36 -21.19 -10.05
C ASN A 152 24.67 -22.54 -10.14
N THR A 153 23.39 -22.59 -9.83
CA THR A 153 22.63 -23.84 -9.77
C THR A 153 21.99 -24.18 -11.13
N PHE A 154 21.45 -23.17 -11.81
CA PHE A 154 20.54 -23.41 -12.94
C PHE A 154 21.06 -23.03 -14.31
N ASN A 155 22.10 -22.18 -14.45
CA ASN A 155 22.52 -21.64 -15.77
C ASN A 155 22.68 -22.69 -16.86
N LYS A 156 23.30 -23.82 -16.53
CA LYS A 156 23.56 -24.91 -17.48
C LYS A 156 22.42 -25.91 -17.64
N MET A 157 21.41 -25.83 -16.79
CA MET A 157 20.24 -26.72 -16.86
C MET A 157 19.29 -26.27 -17.97
N LEU A 158 18.69 -27.21 -18.66
CA LEU A 158 17.53 -26.91 -19.51
C LEU A 158 16.37 -26.52 -18.60
N ILE A 159 15.59 -25.53 -19.03
CA ILE A 159 14.47 -25.05 -18.21
C ILE A 159 13.44 -26.14 -17.95
N ASP A 160 13.29 -27.07 -18.89
CA ASP A 160 12.36 -28.18 -18.84
C ASP A 160 12.77 -29.26 -17.81
N ASP A 161 14.04 -29.30 -17.42
CA ASP A 161 14.59 -30.24 -16.43
C ASP A 161 14.47 -29.73 -14.99
N ILE A 162 14.03 -28.47 -14.81
CA ILE A 162 13.88 -27.87 -13.49
C ILE A 162 12.65 -28.44 -12.78
N THR A 163 12.87 -29.01 -11.60
CA THR A 163 11.85 -29.65 -10.77
C THR A 163 11.64 -28.91 -9.44
N GLU A 164 10.56 -29.24 -8.73
CA GLU A 164 10.31 -28.76 -7.37
C GLU A 164 11.47 -29.11 -6.42
N THR A 165 12.09 -30.27 -6.58
CA THR A 165 13.21 -30.74 -5.76
C THR A 165 14.43 -29.83 -5.93
N HIS A 166 14.76 -29.42 -7.15
CA HIS A 166 15.86 -28.49 -7.40
C HIS A 166 15.65 -27.14 -6.70
N ILE A 167 14.42 -26.62 -6.73
CA ILE A 167 14.10 -25.35 -6.06
C ILE A 167 14.11 -25.51 -4.56
N GLN A 168 13.58 -26.65 -4.02
CA GLN A 168 13.60 -26.93 -2.58
C GLN A 168 15.03 -27.01 -2.04
N ASN A 169 15.93 -27.69 -2.76
CA ASN A 169 17.33 -27.77 -2.36
C ASN A 169 17.99 -26.37 -2.30
N LEU A 170 17.76 -25.51 -3.30
CA LEU A 170 18.24 -24.13 -3.27
C LEU A 170 17.69 -23.35 -2.06
N ILE A 171 16.41 -23.54 -1.72
CA ILE A 171 15.79 -22.90 -0.57
C ILE A 171 16.44 -23.41 0.72
N ASN A 172 16.67 -24.71 0.85
CA ASN A 172 17.31 -25.32 2.01
C ASN A 172 18.71 -24.76 2.23
N GLU A 173 19.52 -24.70 1.16
CA GLU A 173 20.84 -24.05 1.23
C GLU A 173 20.77 -22.58 1.67
N ALA A 174 19.77 -21.83 1.19
CA ALA A 174 19.60 -20.45 1.58
C ALA A 174 19.17 -20.31 3.07
N ILE A 175 18.43 -21.29 3.61
CA ILE A 175 18.07 -21.38 5.02
C ILE A 175 19.32 -21.71 5.86
N GLU A 176 20.11 -22.69 5.46
CA GLU A 176 21.38 -23.07 6.13
C GLU A 176 22.36 -21.89 6.18
N LYS A 177 22.45 -21.12 5.08
CA LYS A 177 23.20 -19.87 5.00
C LYS A 177 22.54 -18.71 5.77
N LYS A 178 21.54 -18.98 6.62
CA LYS A 178 20.80 -18.02 7.47
C LYS A 178 20.26 -16.78 6.71
N LYS A 179 19.85 -16.97 5.45
CA LYS A 179 19.25 -15.88 4.67
C LYS A 179 17.85 -15.54 5.18
N LYS A 180 17.50 -14.25 5.14
CA LYS A 180 16.19 -13.78 5.60
C LYS A 180 15.04 -14.39 4.78
N PRO A 181 13.90 -14.74 5.38
CA PRO A 181 12.74 -15.28 4.66
C PRO A 181 12.27 -14.43 3.48
N THR A 182 12.38 -13.09 3.58
CA THR A 182 12.09 -12.16 2.48
C THR A 182 13.03 -12.34 1.29
N THR A 183 14.31 -12.59 1.53
CA THR A 183 15.30 -12.86 0.49
C THR A 183 15.00 -14.18 -0.20
N ILE A 184 14.66 -15.22 0.56
CA ILE A 184 14.31 -16.55 0.02
C ILE A 184 13.03 -16.46 -0.83
N LYS A 185 12.02 -15.70 -0.39
CA LYS A 185 10.81 -15.45 -1.19
C LYS A 185 11.09 -14.76 -2.53
N THR A 186 12.19 -14.00 -2.65
CA THR A 186 12.58 -13.38 -3.92
C THR A 186 12.98 -14.42 -4.96
N ILE A 187 13.47 -15.59 -4.55
CA ILE A 187 13.76 -16.73 -5.46
C ILE A 187 12.47 -17.11 -6.19
N LYS A 188 11.37 -17.32 -5.47
CA LYS A 188 10.05 -17.60 -6.07
C LYS A 188 9.59 -16.47 -7.00
N LEU A 189 9.76 -15.23 -6.56
CA LEU A 189 9.34 -14.04 -7.33
C LEU A 189 10.03 -13.94 -8.69
N VAL A 190 11.26 -14.48 -8.81
CA VAL A 190 12.02 -14.51 -10.06
C VAL A 190 11.75 -15.80 -10.85
N MET A 191 11.86 -16.95 -10.19
CA MET A 191 11.73 -18.26 -10.84
C MET A 191 10.34 -18.53 -11.41
N GLN A 192 9.31 -18.30 -10.63
CA GLN A 192 7.94 -18.66 -11.01
C GLN A 192 7.51 -18.03 -12.35
N PRO A 193 7.63 -16.70 -12.58
CA PRO A 193 7.22 -16.13 -13.86
C PRO A 193 8.11 -16.55 -15.03
N ILE A 194 9.38 -16.92 -14.80
CA ILE A 194 10.26 -17.44 -15.84
C ILE A 194 9.78 -18.82 -16.30
N LEU A 195 9.51 -19.72 -15.37
CA LEU A 195 9.04 -21.07 -15.63
C LEU A 195 7.66 -21.07 -16.30
N GLU A 196 6.70 -20.33 -15.72
CA GLU A 196 5.32 -20.23 -16.24
C GLU A 196 5.27 -19.65 -17.67
N LEU A 197 6.13 -18.68 -18.01
CA LEU A 197 6.20 -18.09 -19.35
C LEU A 197 6.80 -19.03 -20.39
N ASN A 198 7.48 -20.07 -19.94
CA ASN A 198 8.09 -21.09 -20.80
C ASN A 198 7.37 -22.44 -20.70
N ASP A 199 6.11 -22.43 -20.24
CA ASP A 199 5.22 -23.59 -20.13
C ASP A 199 5.71 -24.69 -19.15
N VAL A 200 6.66 -24.35 -18.25
CA VAL A 200 7.12 -25.25 -17.18
C VAL A 200 6.27 -25.03 -15.93
N MET A 201 5.39 -25.96 -15.66
CA MET A 201 4.39 -25.87 -14.58
C MET A 201 4.81 -26.66 -13.36
N LEU A 202 5.32 -25.97 -12.33
CA LEU A 202 5.66 -26.59 -11.05
C LEU A 202 4.53 -26.44 -10.02
N ASN A 203 4.43 -27.41 -9.14
CA ASN A 203 3.51 -27.32 -8.01
C ASN A 203 4.14 -26.55 -6.83
N TRP A 204 4.04 -25.22 -6.87
CA TRP A 204 4.59 -24.33 -5.83
C TRP A 204 4.04 -24.58 -4.42
N LYS A 205 2.94 -25.34 -4.24
CA LYS A 205 2.42 -25.72 -2.92
C LYS A 205 3.26 -26.82 -2.26
N LYS A 206 3.97 -27.62 -3.04
CA LYS A 206 4.88 -28.64 -2.53
C LYS A 206 6.21 -28.07 -2.04
N ILE A 207 6.56 -26.86 -2.46
CA ILE A 207 7.81 -26.19 -2.08
C ILE A 207 7.59 -25.42 -0.79
N VAL A 208 8.38 -25.76 0.23
CA VAL A 208 8.27 -25.16 1.57
C VAL A 208 9.12 -23.91 1.66
N PHE A 209 8.49 -22.78 1.95
CA PHE A 209 9.14 -21.50 2.18
C PHE A 209 9.10 -21.14 3.66
N PRO A 210 10.17 -20.52 4.22
CA PRO A 210 10.18 -20.09 5.59
C PRO A 210 9.08 -19.03 5.84
N LYS A 211 8.39 -19.17 6.98
CA LYS A 211 7.38 -18.18 7.39
C LYS A 211 8.06 -16.83 7.66
N HIS A 212 7.43 -15.77 7.20
CA HIS A 212 7.87 -14.41 7.49
C HIS A 212 6.96 -13.81 8.55
N THR A 213 7.49 -13.58 9.72
CA THR A 213 6.74 -13.13 10.90
C THR A 213 7.12 -11.71 11.36
N SER A 214 8.19 -11.13 10.83
CA SER A 214 8.65 -9.83 11.32
C SER A 214 8.09 -8.67 10.52
N GLU A 215 7.08 -8.00 11.04
CA GLU A 215 6.77 -6.63 10.67
C GLU A 215 7.63 -5.69 11.52
N ARG A 216 8.33 -4.75 10.86
CA ARG A 216 9.06 -3.70 11.54
C ARG A 216 8.07 -2.66 12.02
N LYS A 217 7.77 -2.66 13.32
CA LYS A 217 6.92 -1.65 13.95
C LYS A 217 7.74 -0.81 14.91
N PHE A 218 7.39 0.46 15.04
CA PHE A 218 7.95 1.29 16.09
C PHE A 218 7.39 0.81 17.44
N LYS A 219 8.29 0.47 18.36
CA LYS A 219 7.96 -0.06 19.69
C LYS A 219 8.32 0.91 20.82
N GLY A 220 8.86 2.09 20.48
CA GLY A 220 9.22 3.11 21.43
C GLY A 220 8.01 3.81 22.04
N SER A 221 8.21 4.51 23.13
CA SER A 221 7.23 5.37 23.77
C SER A 221 7.03 6.68 23.00
N ASP A 222 6.10 7.52 23.43
CA ASP A 222 5.92 8.85 22.84
C ASP A 222 7.09 9.78 23.22
N GLU A 223 7.70 9.60 24.41
CA GLU A 223 8.94 10.29 24.83
C GLU A 223 10.11 9.92 23.89
N ASP A 224 10.24 8.64 23.52
CA ASP A 224 11.24 8.21 22.54
C ASP A 224 11.01 8.89 21.18
N ALA A 225 9.76 8.97 20.73
CA ALA A 225 9.41 9.64 19.50
C ALA A 225 9.73 11.14 19.53
N ILE A 226 9.49 11.81 20.67
CA ILE A 226 9.84 13.23 20.88
C ILE A 226 11.37 13.38 20.87
N LYS A 227 12.12 12.53 21.58
CA LYS A 227 13.59 12.54 21.62
C LYS A 227 14.19 12.39 20.22
N ILE A 228 13.68 11.42 19.44
CA ILE A 228 14.10 11.19 18.05
C ILE A 228 13.79 12.41 17.18
N SER A 229 12.56 12.92 17.25
CA SER A 229 12.12 14.06 16.45
C SER A 229 12.96 15.31 16.74
N LYS A 230 13.23 15.60 18.01
CA LYS A 230 14.08 16.71 18.44
C LYS A 230 15.49 16.59 17.87
N ALA A 231 16.13 15.42 17.99
CA ALA A 231 17.49 15.22 17.47
C ALA A 231 17.56 15.38 15.94
N LEU A 232 16.56 14.91 15.20
CA LEU A 232 16.49 15.02 13.76
C LEU A 232 16.26 16.48 13.29
N LEU A 233 15.40 17.21 13.98
CA LEU A 233 15.06 18.60 13.65
C LEU A 233 16.14 19.61 14.09
N THR A 234 17.03 19.25 15.01
CA THR A 234 18.17 20.08 15.42
C THR A 234 19.49 19.63 14.81
N TYR A 235 19.46 18.67 13.88
CA TYR A 235 20.67 18.14 13.24
C TYR A 235 21.45 19.22 12.49
N GLU A 236 22.77 19.22 12.65
CA GLU A 236 23.68 20.28 12.17
C GLU A 236 23.60 20.55 10.65
N HIS A 237 23.37 19.49 9.84
CA HIS A 237 23.40 19.59 8.38
C HIS A 237 22.05 20.07 7.81
N PRO A 238 21.95 21.30 7.22
CA PRO A 238 20.66 21.90 6.83
C PRO A 238 19.84 21.05 5.84
N ILE A 239 20.48 20.48 4.82
CA ILE A 239 19.79 19.63 3.83
C ILE A 239 19.19 18.41 4.54
N MET A 240 19.93 17.79 5.44
CA MET A 240 19.45 16.62 6.16
C MET A 240 18.37 16.97 7.17
N ARG A 241 18.47 18.09 7.87
CA ARG A 241 17.41 18.60 8.74
C ARG A 241 16.11 18.79 7.97
N GLY A 242 16.19 19.39 6.77
CA GLY A 242 15.04 19.53 5.89
C GLY A 242 14.46 18.18 5.44
N ILE A 243 15.30 17.22 5.03
CA ILE A 243 14.85 15.85 4.70
C ILE A 243 14.16 15.22 5.90
N PHE A 244 14.71 15.35 7.10
CA PHE A 244 14.14 14.77 8.32
C PHE A 244 12.78 15.39 8.67
N ALA A 245 12.61 16.70 8.49
CA ALA A 245 11.32 17.36 8.68
C ALA A 245 10.23 16.72 7.80
N PHE A 246 10.52 16.48 6.51
CA PHE A 246 9.58 15.81 5.60
C PHE A 246 9.35 14.34 5.98
N LEU A 247 10.36 13.61 6.42
CA LEU A 247 10.21 12.21 6.86
C LEU A 247 9.34 12.11 8.11
N LEU A 248 9.43 13.08 9.03
CA LEU A 248 8.59 13.18 10.23
C LEU A 248 7.12 13.51 9.93
N THR A 249 6.78 13.89 8.69
CA THR A 249 5.39 13.93 8.23
C THR A 249 4.92 12.63 7.59
N GLY A 250 5.69 11.55 7.71
CA GLY A 250 5.37 10.23 7.17
C GLY A 250 5.71 10.03 5.69
N ARG A 251 6.48 10.95 5.06
CA ARG A 251 6.90 10.79 3.65
C ARG A 251 7.97 9.71 3.51
N ARG A 252 8.04 9.08 2.32
CA ARG A 252 9.08 8.11 2.01
C ARG A 252 10.35 8.83 1.58
N ILE A 253 11.53 8.31 1.95
CA ILE A 253 12.81 8.96 1.62
C ILE A 253 12.95 9.26 0.12
N ASN A 254 12.57 8.34 -0.76
CA ASN A 254 12.69 8.57 -2.19
C ASN A 254 11.70 9.65 -2.70
N GLU A 255 10.54 9.81 -2.07
CA GLU A 255 9.59 10.88 -2.37
C GLU A 255 10.22 12.25 -2.01
N VAL A 256 10.88 12.34 -0.86
CA VAL A 256 11.54 13.57 -0.38
C VAL A 256 12.75 13.92 -1.23
N LEU A 257 13.62 12.95 -1.55
CA LEU A 257 14.82 13.18 -2.37
C LEU A 257 14.52 13.60 -3.82
N GLN A 258 13.33 13.30 -4.31
CA GLN A 258 12.89 13.69 -5.66
C GLN A 258 11.96 14.92 -5.66
N LEU A 259 11.71 15.52 -4.48
CA LEU A 259 10.89 16.72 -4.38
C LEU A 259 11.62 17.90 -5.01
N LYS A 260 10.93 18.65 -5.89
CA LYS A 260 11.44 19.81 -6.58
C LYS A 260 10.68 21.07 -6.18
N HIS A 261 11.25 22.24 -6.41
CA HIS A 261 10.60 23.53 -6.16
C HIS A 261 9.29 23.68 -6.95
N GLU A 262 9.21 23.16 -8.18
CA GLU A 262 8.00 23.16 -9.02
C GLU A 262 6.83 22.36 -8.43
N HIS A 263 7.12 21.46 -7.47
CA HIS A 263 6.09 20.68 -6.76
C HIS A 263 5.51 21.41 -5.56
N ILE A 264 5.98 22.64 -5.25
CA ILE A 264 5.52 23.44 -4.11
C ILE A 264 4.55 24.52 -4.60
N ASN A 265 3.37 24.52 -4.03
CA ASN A 265 2.39 25.58 -4.26
C ASN A 265 2.33 26.47 -3.01
N TYR A 266 3.09 27.59 -3.05
CA TYR A 266 3.16 28.53 -1.93
C TYR A 266 1.84 29.28 -1.70
N LYS A 267 1.03 29.50 -2.76
CA LYS A 267 -0.26 30.18 -2.66
C LYS A 267 -1.27 29.36 -1.85
N ASN A 268 -1.27 28.06 -2.05
CA ASN A 268 -2.21 27.15 -1.39
C ASN A 268 -1.59 26.44 -0.17
N ASN A 269 -0.32 26.73 0.15
CA ASN A 269 0.44 26.02 1.20
C ASN A 269 0.37 24.49 1.05
N THR A 270 0.70 23.98 -0.14
CA THR A 270 0.71 22.56 -0.44
C THR A 270 1.98 22.13 -1.17
N PHE A 271 2.29 20.83 -1.08
CA PHE A 271 3.30 20.20 -1.92
C PHE A 271 2.77 18.91 -2.52
N THR A 272 3.24 18.57 -3.69
CA THR A 272 2.73 17.41 -4.45
C THR A 272 3.84 16.39 -4.69
N ILE A 273 3.57 15.14 -4.33
CA ILE A 273 4.37 13.98 -4.74
C ILE A 273 3.79 13.46 -6.05
N VAL A 274 4.50 13.71 -7.14
CA VAL A 274 4.06 13.31 -8.49
C VAL A 274 4.01 11.78 -8.64
N ALA A 275 3.18 11.30 -9.55
CA ALA A 275 2.93 9.86 -9.76
C ALA A 275 4.21 9.05 -10.03
N GLU A 276 5.18 9.62 -10.74
CA GLU A 276 6.47 9.01 -11.08
C GLU A 276 7.31 8.71 -9.83
N ASN A 277 7.27 9.59 -8.84
CA ASN A 277 8.01 9.47 -7.59
C ASN A 277 7.26 8.64 -6.54
N SER A 278 5.95 8.48 -6.70
CA SER A 278 5.12 7.70 -5.80
C SER A 278 5.24 6.18 -6.07
N LYS A 279 5.27 5.36 -5.01
CA LYS A 279 5.34 3.91 -5.13
C LYS A 279 4.11 3.32 -5.83
N ASN A 280 2.94 3.90 -5.62
CA ASN A 280 1.66 3.44 -6.17
C ASN A 280 1.29 4.09 -7.50
N LYS A 281 2.21 4.85 -8.11
CA LYS A 281 2.01 5.58 -9.38
C LYS A 281 0.77 6.50 -9.36
N LYS A 282 0.46 7.08 -8.18
CA LYS A 282 -0.61 8.07 -8.00
C LYS A 282 0.00 9.35 -7.46
N GLU A 283 -0.52 10.46 -7.92
CA GLU A 283 -0.22 11.77 -7.37
C GLU A 283 -0.86 11.95 -6.00
N HIS A 284 -0.15 12.64 -5.10
CA HIS A 284 -0.62 12.92 -3.76
C HIS A 284 -0.21 14.34 -3.37
N THR A 285 -1.19 15.18 -3.04
CA THR A 285 -0.98 16.54 -2.55
C THR A 285 -1.16 16.59 -1.04
N PHE A 286 -0.27 17.29 -0.35
CA PHE A 286 -0.22 17.40 1.10
C PHE A 286 -0.10 18.86 1.52
N LYS A 287 -0.56 19.16 2.75
CA LYS A 287 -0.39 20.47 3.36
C LYS A 287 1.09 20.74 3.64
N LEU A 288 1.54 21.92 3.25
CA LEU A 288 2.89 22.41 3.55
C LEU A 288 2.84 23.09 4.93
N LEU A 289 3.23 22.33 5.95
CA LEU A 289 3.28 22.82 7.33
C LEU A 289 4.37 23.91 7.49
N PRO A 290 4.25 24.82 8.47
CA PRO A 290 5.26 25.87 8.70
C PRO A 290 6.69 25.33 8.84
N ILE A 291 6.87 24.21 9.54
CA ILE A 291 8.16 23.55 9.69
C ILE A 291 8.76 23.10 8.36
N LEU A 292 7.92 22.60 7.42
CA LEU A 292 8.37 22.20 6.09
C LEU A 292 8.72 23.40 5.22
N LEU A 293 7.93 24.47 5.32
CA LEU A 293 8.21 25.72 4.64
C LEU A 293 9.55 26.32 5.09
N ASN A 294 9.82 26.34 6.39
CA ASN A 294 11.10 26.78 6.93
C ASN A 294 12.25 25.89 6.45
N ALA A 295 12.05 24.56 6.45
CA ALA A 295 13.02 23.61 5.95
C ALA A 295 13.36 23.83 4.46
N ILE A 296 12.40 24.25 3.63
CA ILE A 296 12.64 24.62 2.23
C ILE A 296 13.40 25.97 2.14
N LYS A 297 13.00 26.98 2.92
CA LYS A 297 13.63 28.31 2.92
C LYS A 297 15.09 28.26 3.35
N GLU A 298 15.48 27.32 4.20
CA GLU A 298 16.88 27.11 4.62
C GLU A 298 17.76 26.55 3.49
N GLN A 299 17.18 26.06 2.39
CA GLN A 299 17.97 25.52 1.28
C GLN A 299 18.48 26.65 0.38
N LYS A 300 19.69 26.45 -0.14
CA LYS A 300 20.32 27.41 -1.09
C LYS A 300 19.76 27.25 -2.51
N THR A 301 19.06 26.17 -2.81
CA THR A 301 18.49 25.91 -4.13
C THR A 301 17.18 26.67 -4.30
N THR A 302 16.96 27.25 -5.49
CA THR A 302 15.70 27.92 -5.86
C THR A 302 14.98 27.22 -7.00
N THR A 303 15.66 26.29 -7.69
CA THR A 303 15.14 25.51 -8.81
C THR A 303 15.60 24.06 -8.71
N GLY A 304 14.92 23.16 -9.41
CA GLY A 304 15.25 21.76 -9.40
C GLY A 304 14.94 21.08 -8.05
N ARG A 305 15.77 20.13 -7.62
CA ARG A 305 15.56 19.42 -6.36
C ARG A 305 15.78 20.33 -5.16
N ILE A 306 14.84 20.31 -4.23
CA ILE A 306 14.93 21.04 -2.96
C ILE A 306 16.09 20.49 -2.12
N PHE A 307 16.23 19.15 -2.07
CA PHE A 307 17.26 18.47 -1.30
C PHE A 307 18.20 17.69 -2.23
N PRO A 308 19.28 18.31 -2.73
CA PRO A 308 20.23 17.66 -3.64
C PRO A 308 21.14 16.69 -2.87
N MET A 309 20.57 15.62 -2.33
CA MET A 309 21.24 14.60 -1.51
C MET A 309 21.09 13.22 -2.14
N GLY A 310 22.16 12.43 -2.10
CA GLY A 310 22.11 11.00 -2.46
C GLY A 310 21.53 10.17 -1.31
N ARG A 311 20.87 9.05 -1.67
CA ARG A 311 20.21 8.19 -0.66
C ARG A 311 21.20 7.61 0.34
N ASP A 312 22.37 7.14 -0.10
CA ASP A 312 23.34 6.49 0.79
C ASP A 312 23.93 7.51 1.78
N ASN A 313 24.16 8.74 1.32
CA ASN A 313 24.56 9.85 2.18
C ASN A 313 23.48 10.20 3.21
N ALA A 314 22.22 10.23 2.78
CA ALA A 314 21.11 10.45 3.70
C ALA A 314 21.03 9.34 4.77
N ILE A 315 21.27 8.07 4.39
CA ILE A 315 21.35 6.95 5.35
C ILE A 315 22.50 7.13 6.33
N TYR A 316 23.66 7.56 5.86
CA TYR A 316 24.83 7.82 6.72
C TYR A 316 24.52 8.88 7.78
N HIS A 317 24.03 10.05 7.36
CA HIS A 317 23.67 11.13 8.27
C HIS A 317 22.56 10.75 9.26
N PHE A 318 21.54 10.01 8.80
CA PHE A 318 20.49 9.52 9.66
C PHE A 318 21.04 8.63 10.79
N LYS A 319 21.92 7.68 10.42
CA LYS A 319 22.57 6.82 11.43
C LYS A 319 23.49 7.60 12.35
N LYS A 320 24.23 8.60 11.85
CA LYS A 320 25.08 9.49 12.65
C LYS A 320 24.23 10.23 13.70
N CYS A 321 23.14 10.85 13.26
CA CYS A 321 22.21 11.56 14.15
C CYS A 321 21.60 10.64 15.23
N LEU A 322 21.13 9.45 14.88
CA LEU A 322 20.53 8.55 15.88
C LEU A 322 21.54 7.97 16.86
N ARG A 323 22.78 7.73 16.42
CA ARG A 323 23.86 7.29 17.33
C ARG A 323 24.19 8.31 18.38
N SER A 324 24.09 9.63 18.10
CA SER A 324 24.33 10.68 19.09
C SER A 324 23.31 10.72 20.24
N ILE A 325 22.19 10.00 20.07
CA ILE A 325 21.16 9.81 21.12
C ILE A 325 21.01 8.34 21.54
N ASP A 326 22.03 7.51 21.22
CA ASP A 326 22.14 6.09 21.58
C ASP A 326 21.06 5.19 20.93
N ILE A 327 20.65 5.49 19.71
CA ILE A 327 19.72 4.67 18.91
C ILE A 327 20.46 4.04 17.73
N HIS A 328 20.59 2.70 17.72
CA HIS A 328 21.43 1.97 16.74
C HIS A 328 20.66 1.21 15.67
N ASN A 329 19.45 0.73 15.96
CA ASN A 329 18.73 -0.26 15.14
C ASN A 329 17.58 0.30 14.30
N MET A 330 17.47 1.64 14.18
CA MET A 330 16.42 2.31 13.44
C MET A 330 16.86 2.62 12.01
N VAL A 331 15.96 2.48 11.04
CA VAL A 331 16.14 2.91 9.64
C VAL A 331 15.15 4.02 9.30
N MET A 332 15.43 4.82 8.27
CA MET A 332 14.56 5.95 7.89
C MET A 332 13.10 5.57 7.65
N HIS A 333 12.83 4.34 7.21
CA HIS A 333 11.44 3.88 7.02
C HIS A 333 10.70 3.70 8.34
N ASP A 334 11.44 3.46 9.43
CA ASP A 334 10.85 3.29 10.77
C ASP A 334 10.29 4.62 11.30
N LEU A 335 10.79 5.79 10.82
CA LEU A 335 10.18 7.10 11.11
C LEU A 335 8.73 7.17 10.66
N ARG A 336 8.44 6.63 9.50
CA ARG A 336 7.07 6.59 8.99
C ARG A 336 6.19 5.65 9.84
N SER A 337 6.75 4.54 10.34
CA SER A 337 6.07 3.68 11.30
C SER A 337 5.85 4.39 12.64
N MET A 338 6.84 5.14 13.12
CA MET A 338 6.75 5.97 14.32
C MET A 338 5.60 6.97 14.20
N VAL A 339 5.58 7.75 13.13
CA VAL A 339 4.50 8.74 12.87
C VAL A 339 3.13 8.07 12.87
N GLY A 340 2.99 6.93 12.20
CA GLY A 340 1.71 6.20 12.15
C GLY A 340 1.27 5.70 13.54
N VAL A 341 2.18 5.09 14.30
CA VAL A 341 1.89 4.56 15.65
C VAL A 341 1.55 5.70 16.62
N VAL A 342 2.38 6.75 16.66
CA VAL A 342 2.17 7.91 17.55
C VAL A 342 0.86 8.62 17.21
N SER A 343 0.54 8.81 15.92
CA SER A 343 -0.74 9.42 15.54
C SER A 343 -1.95 8.63 16.04
N LEU A 344 -1.91 7.28 15.93
CA LEU A 344 -3.00 6.43 16.41
C LEU A 344 -3.11 6.44 17.93
N ARG A 345 -1.98 6.39 18.67
CA ARG A 345 -1.95 6.47 20.14
C ARG A 345 -2.54 7.81 20.64
N ASN A 346 -2.32 8.89 19.89
CA ASN A 346 -2.84 10.21 20.20
C ASN A 346 -4.23 10.49 19.59
N GLY A 347 -5.01 9.43 19.33
CA GLY A 347 -6.42 9.53 18.99
C GLY A 347 -6.76 9.81 17.52
N ALA A 348 -5.78 9.83 16.61
CA ALA A 348 -6.08 9.96 15.20
C ALA A 348 -6.76 8.69 14.67
N ASP A 349 -7.83 8.84 13.89
CA ASP A 349 -8.50 7.69 13.29
C ASP A 349 -7.62 7.01 12.22
N ILE A 350 -7.78 5.70 12.08
CA ILE A 350 -6.96 4.87 11.20
C ILE A 350 -7.10 5.25 9.71
N PHE A 351 -8.27 5.76 9.30
CA PHE A 351 -8.50 6.18 7.93
C PHE A 351 -7.70 7.46 7.61
N SER A 352 -7.73 8.44 8.52
CA SER A 352 -6.94 9.67 8.43
C SER A 352 -5.44 9.37 8.41
N VAL A 353 -4.95 8.49 9.29
CA VAL A 353 -3.54 8.05 9.27
C VAL A 353 -3.20 7.33 7.95
N SER A 354 -4.07 6.46 7.44
CA SER A 354 -3.89 5.79 6.15
C SER A 354 -3.79 6.78 5.00
N LYS A 355 -4.63 7.82 4.98
CA LYS A 355 -4.60 8.90 3.99
C LYS A 355 -3.35 9.74 4.11
N MET A 356 -3.00 10.19 5.32
CA MET A 356 -1.77 10.92 5.60
C MET A 356 -0.54 10.15 5.08
N LEU A 357 -0.49 8.86 5.29
CA LEU A 357 0.60 8.00 4.82
C LEU A 357 0.48 7.59 3.34
N SER A 358 -0.58 7.95 2.62
CA SER A 358 -0.84 7.53 1.23
C SER A 358 -0.79 6.02 1.04
N HIS A 359 -1.44 5.28 1.95
CA HIS A 359 -1.64 3.85 1.76
C HIS A 359 -2.81 3.62 0.80
N THR A 360 -2.60 2.75 -0.18
CA THR A 360 -3.64 2.37 -1.15
C THR A 360 -4.68 1.42 -0.57
N ASN A 361 -4.32 0.73 0.51
CA ASN A 361 -5.18 -0.23 1.19
C ASN A 361 -5.13 0.00 2.70
N LEU A 362 -6.29 0.16 3.34
CA LEU A 362 -6.43 0.35 4.76
C LEU A 362 -5.82 -0.82 5.56
N SER A 363 -5.91 -2.05 5.03
CA SER A 363 -5.30 -3.24 5.66
C SER A 363 -3.78 -3.11 5.85
N THR A 364 -3.11 -2.29 5.04
CA THR A 364 -1.68 -2.00 5.22
C THR A 364 -1.45 -1.20 6.50
N THR A 365 -2.31 -0.22 6.79
CA THR A 365 -2.25 0.58 8.03
C THR A 365 -2.59 -0.30 9.23
N GLN A 366 -3.66 -1.08 9.15
CA GLN A 366 -4.06 -2.01 10.20
C GLN A 366 -2.92 -2.97 10.56
N ARG A 367 -2.37 -3.68 9.56
CA ARG A 367 -1.29 -4.64 9.78
C ARG A 367 0.00 -4.00 10.29
N SER A 368 0.32 -2.80 9.82
CA SER A 368 1.60 -2.14 10.15
C SER A 368 1.60 -1.43 11.50
N TYR A 369 0.45 -1.00 12.01
CA TYR A 369 0.38 -0.12 13.18
C TYR A 369 -0.48 -0.66 14.32
N LEU A 370 -1.46 -1.52 14.07
CA LEU A 370 -2.25 -2.15 15.11
C LEU A 370 -1.51 -3.41 15.59
N THR A 371 -0.94 -3.33 16.78
CA THR A 371 -0.17 -4.45 17.36
C THR A 371 -1.05 -5.41 18.14
N ASP A 372 -2.00 -4.88 18.91
CA ASP A 372 -2.99 -5.66 19.64
C ASP A 372 -4.31 -4.90 19.62
N GLY A 373 -5.41 -5.62 19.44
CA GLY A 373 -6.75 -5.02 19.46
C GLY A 373 -7.13 -4.40 20.81
N SER A 374 -6.30 -4.58 21.85
CA SER A 374 -6.53 -4.06 23.19
C SER A 374 -6.50 -2.53 23.26
N GLU A 375 -5.56 -1.83 22.60
CA GLU A 375 -5.49 -0.36 22.64
C GLU A 375 -6.68 0.30 21.90
N LEU A 376 -7.16 -0.31 20.80
CA LEU A 376 -8.36 0.15 20.10
C LEU A 376 -9.65 -0.23 20.86
N ALA A 377 -9.63 -1.39 21.53
CA ALA A 377 -10.74 -1.80 22.37
C ALA A 377 -10.89 -0.89 23.59
N LEU A 378 -9.78 -0.40 24.18
CA LEU A 378 -9.84 0.59 25.25
C LEU A 378 -10.52 1.89 24.79
N GLY A 379 -10.14 2.45 23.64
CA GLY A 379 -10.77 3.65 23.09
C GLY A 379 -12.27 3.46 22.81
N ALA A 380 -12.67 2.29 22.31
CA ALA A 380 -14.08 1.95 22.13
C ALA A 380 -14.80 1.73 23.47
N GLN A 381 -14.14 1.11 24.46
CA GLN A 381 -14.68 0.92 25.80
C GLN A 381 -14.89 2.26 26.52
N THR A 382 -13.92 3.18 26.44
CA THR A 382 -14.06 4.53 27.02
C THR A 382 -15.24 5.27 26.40
N THR A 383 -15.47 5.15 25.09
CA THR A 383 -16.64 5.74 24.42
C THR A 383 -17.95 5.11 24.90
N ILE A 384 -17.98 3.78 25.11
CA ILE A 384 -19.14 3.07 25.65
C ILE A 384 -19.36 3.45 27.12
N GLU A 385 -18.31 3.55 27.93
CA GLU A 385 -18.36 4.02 29.29
C GLU A 385 -18.92 5.45 29.39
N MET A 386 -18.46 6.36 28.52
CA MET A 386 -19.03 7.70 28.41
C MET A 386 -20.53 7.68 28.07
N LEU A 387 -20.94 6.82 27.13
CA LEU A 387 -22.37 6.66 26.77
C LEU A 387 -23.21 6.04 27.88
N ILE A 388 -22.68 5.10 28.65
CA ILE A 388 -23.36 4.48 29.79
C ILE A 388 -23.47 5.49 30.94
N ASN A 389 -22.43 6.25 31.20
CA ASN A 389 -22.37 7.23 32.26
C ASN A 389 -23.15 8.50 31.93
N SER A 390 -23.39 8.84 30.66
CA SER A 390 -24.25 9.97 30.26
C SER A 390 -25.74 9.80 30.62
N ASN A 391 -26.14 8.58 31.00
CA ASN A 391 -27.46 8.35 31.55
C ASN A 391 -27.58 8.60 33.07
N ASN A 392 -26.50 8.95 33.75
CA ASN A 392 -26.43 9.35 35.13
C ASN A 392 -26.14 10.85 35.24
N GLU A 393 -27.17 11.70 35.19
CA GLU A 393 -27.08 13.16 35.12
C GLU A 393 -26.33 13.86 36.28
N ASN A 394 -25.85 13.16 37.29
CA ASN A 394 -25.19 13.73 38.48
C ASN A 394 -23.66 13.50 38.55
N ILE A 395 -22.99 12.87 37.53
CA ILE A 395 -21.53 12.59 37.57
C ILE A 395 -20.77 13.41 36.55
N ILE A 396 -21.44 13.97 35.53
CA ILE A 396 -20.80 14.62 34.38
C ILE A 396 -20.18 15.98 34.75
N ASP A 397 -20.76 16.75 35.67
CA ASP A 397 -20.26 18.09 35.97
C ASP A 397 -18.87 18.08 36.65
N VAL A 398 -18.58 17.08 37.49
CA VAL A 398 -17.28 16.98 38.20
C VAL A 398 -16.16 16.52 37.29
N GLU A 399 -16.40 15.54 36.40
CA GLU A 399 -15.34 15.04 35.47
C GLU A 399 -15.02 16.00 34.31
N ILE A 400 -16.00 16.82 33.89
CA ILE A 400 -15.78 17.84 32.84
C ILE A 400 -14.96 18.98 33.39
N GLU A 401 -15.18 19.40 34.63
CA GLU A 401 -14.37 20.42 35.33
C GLU A 401 -12.93 19.94 35.53
N ASP A 402 -12.71 18.69 35.97
CA ASP A 402 -11.40 18.13 36.18
C ASP A 402 -10.61 17.96 34.86
N ASN A 403 -11.25 17.56 33.77
CA ASN A 403 -10.62 17.47 32.45
C ASN A 403 -10.28 18.83 31.84
N LYS A 404 -11.14 19.84 32.00
CA LYS A 404 -10.84 21.24 31.60
C LYS A 404 -9.66 21.79 32.41
N PHE A 405 -9.66 21.54 33.71
CA PHE A 405 -8.59 21.98 34.61
C PHE A 405 -7.26 21.35 34.25
N LEU A 406 -7.20 20.03 34.02
CA LEU A 406 -5.99 19.31 33.60
C LEU A 406 -5.49 19.74 32.22
N ALA A 407 -6.36 20.05 31.27
CA ALA A 407 -6.01 20.54 29.95
C ALA A 407 -5.35 21.93 30.02
N ILE A 408 -5.93 22.83 30.83
CA ILE A 408 -5.39 24.20 31.01
C ILE A 408 -4.09 24.13 31.80
N LYS A 409 -3.96 23.26 32.80
CA LYS A 409 -2.71 23.08 33.56
C LYS A 409 -1.57 22.52 32.69
N LYS A 410 -1.86 21.67 31.70
CA LYS A 410 -0.88 21.23 30.70
C LYS A 410 -0.42 22.34 29.76
N LEU A 411 -1.29 23.27 29.41
CA LEU A 411 -0.96 24.41 28.53
C LEU A 411 -0.19 25.51 29.30
N TYR A 412 -0.48 25.67 30.59
CA TYR A 412 0.15 26.69 31.47
C TYR A 412 0.71 26.06 32.74
N PRO A 413 1.85 25.35 32.68
CA PRO A 413 2.40 24.58 33.81
C PRO A 413 2.73 25.43 35.03
N ASN A 414 2.98 26.72 34.86
CA ASN A 414 3.33 27.66 35.92
C ASN A 414 2.13 28.43 36.51
N ALA A 415 0.90 28.18 36.02
CA ALA A 415 -0.27 28.82 36.59
C ALA A 415 -0.71 28.15 37.90
N THR A 416 -1.11 28.93 38.88
CA THR A 416 -1.66 28.40 40.14
C THR A 416 -3.04 27.82 39.92
N ASP A 417 -3.45 26.86 40.76
CA ASP A 417 -4.76 26.22 40.65
C ASP A 417 -5.92 27.22 40.75
N GLU A 418 -5.75 28.31 41.55
CA GLU A 418 -6.74 29.41 41.64
C GLU A 418 -6.83 30.21 40.32
N GLN A 419 -5.70 30.47 39.63
CA GLN A 419 -5.69 31.18 38.36
C GLN A 419 -6.40 30.34 37.28
N ILE A 420 -6.22 29.03 37.28
CA ILE A 420 -6.87 28.11 36.35
C ILE A 420 -8.38 28.05 36.59
N LYS A 421 -8.84 27.93 37.84
CA LYS A 421 -10.25 27.95 38.18
C LYS A 421 -10.92 29.26 37.76
N LYS A 422 -10.26 30.39 38.00
CA LYS A 422 -10.79 31.73 37.63
C LYS A 422 -10.86 31.90 36.10
N ALA A 423 -9.94 31.30 35.34
CA ALA A 423 -9.96 31.31 33.88
C ALA A 423 -11.08 30.42 33.31
N ILE A 424 -11.37 29.29 33.94
CA ILE A 424 -12.51 28.40 33.58
C ILE A 424 -13.85 29.12 33.80
N SER A 425 -14.04 29.70 34.97
CA SER A 425 -15.26 30.47 35.29
C SER A 425 -15.50 31.64 34.31
N ALA A 426 -14.47 32.41 33.99
CA ALA A 426 -14.55 33.52 33.04
C ALA A 426 -14.84 33.12 31.60
N LEU A 427 -14.43 31.90 31.19
CA LEU A 427 -14.76 31.32 29.88
C LEU A 427 -16.19 30.80 29.81
N GLU A 428 -16.72 30.30 30.90
CA GLU A 428 -18.10 29.82 31.00
C GLU A 428 -19.10 30.96 31.01
N GLU A 429 -18.82 32.07 31.69
CA GLU A 429 -19.64 33.27 31.64
C GLU A 429 -19.77 33.88 30.23
N LYS A 430 -18.70 33.84 29.44
CA LYS A 430 -18.69 34.33 28.04
C LYS A 430 -19.36 33.41 27.01
N LEU A 431 -19.67 32.19 27.36
CA LEU A 431 -20.37 31.23 26.48
C LEU A 431 -21.87 31.23 26.69
N VAL A 432 -22.36 31.94 27.71
CA VAL A 432 -23.81 32.08 28.07
C VAL A 432 -24.40 33.39 27.56
N GLU A 433 -23.59 34.35 27.13
CA GLU A 433 -23.98 35.56 26.37
C GLU A 433 -23.92 35.29 24.84
#